data_8a6a55e6058bedbfa869e52fccf9d8cd
#
_entry.id   8a6a55e6058bedbfa869e52fccf9d8cd
#
_cell.length_a   1.000
_cell.length_b   1.000
_cell.length_c   1.000
_cell.angle_alpha   90.00
_cell.angle_beta   90.00
_cell.angle_gamma   90.00
#
_symmetry.space_group_name_H-M   'P 1'
#
loop_
_entity.id
_entity.type
_entity.pdbx_description
1 polymer ?
#
loop_
_entity_poly.entity_id
_entity_poly.type
_entity_poly.pdbx_seq_one_letter_code
_entity_poly.pdbx_strand_id
1 'polypeptide(L)'
;YNTENGIHYEDMMSAERDACLFFNVARIEEAVKAGKFKTYGNKVPVVDGTHEANKDAATALVAYVSVPKNPHGVNASPDGKYFICAGKLSPTTTTIELTKVLDWFDGKLEKLDDSIVAEVEVGLGPLHTAFDGRGNAYTTLFLDSQIVKWNVDKAIAFHKGDKNAKYVVDRIDVHYQPGHINASQSETKAADGKFLAVGCKFSKDRFLPVGPLHPENEQLIDISGEKMVLLADHPVRGEPHDFIIFKRDIIKTKQVYDLDESPLAIKDAKESGVFRNGKKVTVKLTSQAPAFSMREFTVKKGDEVTLILTNLDK
;
A
#
# COMPACT_ATOMS: atom_id res chain seq x y z
N TYR A 1 1.85 7.70 10.85
CA TYR A 1 2.50 8.87 11.46
C TYR A 1 1.46 9.62 12.29
N ASN A 2 1.74 9.84 13.57
CA ASN A 2 0.90 10.70 14.39
C ASN A 2 1.18 12.15 14.02
N THR A 3 0.28 12.76 13.27
CA THR A 3 0.41 14.16 12.81
C THR A 3 -0.32 15.16 13.72
N GLU A 4 -1.02 14.69 14.74
CA GLU A 4 -1.79 15.56 15.63
C GLU A 4 -0.92 16.45 16.53
N ASN A 5 0.25 15.95 16.91
CA ASN A 5 1.16 16.65 17.83
C ASN A 5 2.33 17.35 17.13
N GLY A 6 2.28 17.47 15.82
CA GLY A 6 3.32 18.09 15.03
C GLY A 6 4.14 17.09 14.22
N ILE A 7 5.02 17.62 13.41
CA ILE A 7 5.85 16.88 12.46
C ILE A 7 7.31 16.82 12.87
N HIS A 8 7.61 17.07 14.14
CA HIS A 8 8.97 16.93 14.64
C HIS A 8 9.31 15.46 14.77
N TYR A 9 10.46 15.06 14.21
CA TYR A 9 10.95 13.69 14.23
C TYR A 9 11.02 13.09 15.64
N GLU A 10 11.40 13.89 16.61
CA GLU A 10 11.47 13.51 18.03
C GLU A 10 10.10 13.12 18.58
N ASP A 11 9.04 13.86 18.23
CA ASP A 11 7.68 13.55 18.66
C ASP A 11 7.17 12.25 18.02
N MET A 12 7.47 12.03 16.74
CA MET A 12 7.10 10.78 16.05
C MET A 12 7.79 9.56 16.64
N MET A 13 9.03 9.71 17.14
CA MET A 13 9.81 8.60 17.67
C MET A 13 9.57 8.36 19.17
N SER A 14 8.98 9.31 19.88
CA SER A 14 8.71 9.20 21.31
C SER A 14 7.44 8.40 21.63
N ALA A 15 6.48 8.34 20.73
CA ALA A 15 5.23 7.61 20.94
C ALA A 15 5.46 6.10 20.97
N GLU A 16 4.94 5.43 22.00
CA GLU A 16 4.97 3.97 22.12
C GLU A 16 3.96 3.29 21.18
N ARG A 17 2.86 3.99 20.89
CA ARG A 17 1.79 3.51 20.03
C ARG A 17 1.35 4.60 19.06
N ASP A 18 0.91 4.16 17.90
CA ASP A 18 0.27 4.94 16.83
C ASP A 18 -1.15 4.42 16.60
N ALA A 19 -1.78 4.81 15.49
CA ALA A 19 -3.12 4.37 15.18
C ALA A 19 -3.25 3.83 13.75
N CYS A 20 -4.07 2.79 13.61
CA CYS A 20 -4.66 2.38 12.35
C CYS A 20 -6.02 3.06 12.21
N LEU A 21 -6.26 3.76 11.11
CA LEU A 21 -7.43 4.59 10.90
C LEU A 21 -8.47 3.89 10.05
N PHE A 22 -9.72 3.86 10.51
CA PHE A 22 -10.87 3.36 9.75
C PHE A 22 -11.85 4.51 9.48
N PHE A 23 -12.04 4.86 8.22
CA PHE A 23 -12.92 5.94 7.80
C PHE A 23 -14.34 5.43 7.54
N ASN A 24 -15.33 6.01 8.22
CA ASN A 24 -16.73 5.74 7.93
C ASN A 24 -17.21 6.63 6.77
N VAL A 25 -17.03 6.13 5.54
CA VAL A 25 -17.30 6.90 4.32
C VAL A 25 -18.74 7.38 4.26
N ALA A 26 -19.71 6.55 4.67
CA ALA A 26 -21.12 6.93 4.68
C ALA A 26 -21.39 8.14 5.58
N ARG A 27 -20.87 8.14 6.80
CA ARG A 27 -20.99 9.28 7.73
C ARG A 27 -20.25 10.53 7.22
N ILE A 28 -19.10 10.34 6.57
CA ILE A 28 -18.34 11.45 5.96
C ILE A 28 -19.17 12.09 4.85
N GLU A 29 -19.76 11.30 3.97
CA GLU A 29 -20.63 11.79 2.91
C GLU A 29 -21.87 12.53 3.47
N GLU A 30 -22.48 12.00 4.52
CA GLU A 30 -23.60 12.65 5.19
C GLU A 30 -23.17 13.98 5.83
N ALA A 31 -22.03 14.04 6.47
CA ALA A 31 -21.47 15.27 7.04
C ALA A 31 -21.26 16.33 5.94
N VAL A 32 -20.72 15.94 4.81
CA VAL A 32 -20.52 16.85 3.66
C VAL A 32 -21.87 17.32 3.11
N LYS A 33 -22.85 16.42 2.90
CA LYS A 33 -24.21 16.77 2.46
C LYS A 33 -24.91 17.73 3.45
N ALA A 34 -24.64 17.57 4.74
CA ALA A 34 -25.19 18.44 5.79
C ALA A 34 -24.44 19.78 5.96
N GLY A 35 -23.40 20.04 5.16
CA GLY A 35 -22.61 21.28 5.25
C GLY A 35 -21.64 21.30 6.44
N LYS A 36 -21.38 20.15 7.09
CA LYS A 36 -20.48 20.03 8.24
C LYS A 36 -19.04 19.80 7.76
N PHE A 37 -18.46 20.78 7.10
CA PHE A 37 -17.07 20.73 6.62
C PHE A 37 -16.46 22.14 6.54
N LYS A 38 -15.13 22.19 6.46
CA LYS A 38 -14.36 23.39 6.06
C LYS A 38 -13.97 23.24 4.59
N THR A 39 -13.89 24.35 3.87
CA THR A 39 -13.40 24.33 2.48
C THR A 39 -11.90 24.54 2.46
N TYR A 40 -11.17 23.62 1.82
CA TYR A 40 -9.73 23.76 1.60
C TYR A 40 -9.46 24.10 0.12
N GLY A 41 -8.59 25.08 -0.10
CA GLY A 41 -8.33 25.57 -1.45
C GLY A 41 -9.60 26.08 -2.11
N ASN A 42 -9.74 25.80 -3.41
CA ASN A 42 -10.82 26.39 -4.17
C ASN A 42 -12.16 25.62 -4.14
N LYS A 43 -12.29 24.50 -3.52
CA LYS A 43 -13.61 23.75 -3.50
C LYS A 43 -13.60 22.40 -2.76
N VAL A 44 -12.53 21.97 -2.14
CA VAL A 44 -12.49 20.64 -1.51
C VAL A 44 -13.13 20.69 -0.13
N PRO A 45 -14.24 19.95 0.12
CA PRO A 45 -14.81 19.85 1.46
C PRO A 45 -13.90 18.96 2.32
N VAL A 46 -13.57 19.45 3.51
CA VAL A 46 -12.73 18.74 4.49
C VAL A 46 -13.50 18.63 5.80
N VAL A 47 -13.80 17.42 6.21
CA VAL A 47 -14.41 17.13 7.51
C VAL A 47 -13.33 17.06 8.61
N ASP A 48 -13.73 17.21 9.87
CA ASP A 48 -12.80 17.09 10.98
C ASP A 48 -12.52 15.61 11.27
N GLY A 49 -11.36 15.14 10.82
CA GLY A 49 -10.87 13.76 11.02
C GLY A 49 -9.94 13.60 12.22
N THR A 50 -9.73 14.63 13.07
CA THR A 50 -8.83 14.56 14.22
C THR A 50 -9.31 13.55 15.26
N HIS A 51 -8.37 12.96 16.02
CA HIS A 51 -8.73 12.03 17.10
C HIS A 51 -9.66 12.68 18.12
N GLU A 52 -9.41 13.95 18.48
CA GLU A 52 -10.22 14.68 19.46
C GLU A 52 -11.69 14.79 19.04
N ALA A 53 -11.96 15.06 17.77
CA ALA A 53 -13.31 15.18 17.23
C ALA A 53 -14.01 13.81 17.06
N ASN A 54 -13.28 12.69 17.14
CA ASN A 54 -13.75 11.35 16.80
C ASN A 54 -13.67 10.35 17.97
N LYS A 55 -13.64 10.82 19.21
CA LYS A 55 -13.63 9.97 20.41
C LYS A 55 -14.95 9.30 20.70
N ASP A 56 -16.07 9.91 20.31
CA ASP A 56 -17.42 9.40 20.54
C ASP A 56 -17.86 8.56 19.35
N ALA A 57 -18.04 7.28 19.57
CA ALA A 57 -18.50 6.30 18.58
C ALA A 57 -19.78 6.72 17.84
N ALA A 58 -20.71 7.38 18.53
CA ALA A 58 -21.99 7.78 17.94
C ALA A 58 -21.84 8.86 16.86
N THR A 59 -20.81 9.69 16.94
CA THR A 59 -20.57 10.83 16.05
C THR A 59 -19.31 10.70 15.23
N ALA A 60 -18.42 9.77 15.54
CA ALA A 60 -17.13 9.60 14.90
C ALA A 60 -17.26 9.36 13.38
N LEU A 61 -16.41 10.04 12.63
CA LEU A 61 -16.18 9.83 11.21
C LEU A 61 -14.98 8.89 10.96
N VAL A 62 -14.06 8.81 11.93
CA VAL A 62 -12.84 8.04 11.87
C VAL A 62 -12.65 7.28 13.19
N ALA A 63 -12.37 5.99 13.11
CA ALA A 63 -11.97 5.18 14.26
C ALA A 63 -10.44 5.07 14.31
N TYR A 64 -9.85 5.26 15.49
CA TYR A 64 -8.41 5.26 15.76
C TYR A 64 -8.03 4.02 16.58
N VAL A 65 -7.82 2.89 15.91
CA VAL A 65 -7.40 1.64 16.59
C VAL A 65 -5.93 1.74 16.96
N SER A 66 -5.62 1.58 18.24
CA SER A 66 -4.25 1.68 18.74
C SER A 66 -3.38 0.51 18.26
N VAL A 67 -2.24 0.81 17.64
CA VAL A 67 -1.28 -0.17 17.14
C VAL A 67 0.14 0.19 17.60
N PRO A 68 1.09 -0.76 17.59
CA PRO A 68 2.49 -0.46 17.89
C PRO A 68 3.06 0.64 17.01
N LYS A 69 4.02 1.37 17.54
CA LYS A 69 4.60 2.56 16.93
C LYS A 69 5.14 2.35 15.51
N ASN A 70 5.04 3.41 14.73
CA ASN A 70 5.55 3.52 13.38
C ASN A 70 4.98 2.45 12.44
N PRO A 71 3.66 2.23 12.43
CA PRO A 71 3.03 1.24 11.56
C PRO A 71 3.28 1.61 10.10
N HIS A 72 3.35 0.60 9.21
CA HIS A 72 3.63 0.82 7.81
C HIS A 72 2.50 0.32 6.92
N GLY A 73 2.40 -0.99 6.68
CA GLY A 73 1.37 -1.57 5.84
C GLY A 73 0.08 -1.88 6.58
N VAL A 74 -1.06 -1.64 5.93
CA VAL A 74 -2.38 -2.11 6.37
C VAL A 74 -2.99 -2.88 5.21
N ASN A 75 -3.13 -4.20 5.38
CA ASN A 75 -3.59 -5.09 4.33
C ASN A 75 -4.83 -5.86 4.77
N ALA A 76 -5.87 -5.87 3.92
CA ALA A 76 -7.10 -6.60 4.17
C ALA A 76 -6.96 -8.08 3.83
N SER A 77 -7.51 -8.96 4.66
CA SER A 77 -7.67 -10.38 4.31
C SER A 77 -8.61 -10.54 3.09
N PRO A 78 -8.45 -11.61 2.28
CA PRO A 78 -9.24 -11.80 1.06
C PRO A 78 -10.76 -11.85 1.28
N ASP A 79 -11.19 -12.29 2.45
CA ASP A 79 -12.59 -12.31 2.87
C ASP A 79 -13.11 -10.98 3.42
N GLY A 80 -12.20 -9.99 3.59
CA GLY A 80 -12.50 -8.67 4.15
C GLY A 80 -12.79 -8.67 5.65
N LYS A 81 -12.51 -9.77 6.34
CA LYS A 81 -12.81 -9.90 7.77
C LYS A 81 -11.77 -9.21 8.65
N TYR A 82 -10.51 -9.31 8.26
CA TYR A 82 -9.39 -8.82 9.05
C TYR A 82 -8.57 -7.78 8.30
N PHE A 83 -8.02 -6.85 9.05
CA PHE A 83 -6.96 -5.95 8.60
C PHE A 83 -5.70 -6.23 9.42
N ILE A 84 -4.58 -6.47 8.72
CA ILE A 84 -3.28 -6.67 9.34
C ILE A 84 -2.51 -5.36 9.25
N CYS A 85 -2.19 -4.78 10.41
CA CYS A 85 -1.36 -3.59 10.52
C CYS A 85 0.05 -4.01 10.95
N ALA A 86 1.05 -3.67 10.16
CA ALA A 86 2.44 -4.04 10.41
C ALA A 86 3.19 -2.93 11.15
N GLY A 87 3.84 -3.27 12.26
CA GLY A 87 4.53 -2.32 13.13
C GLY A 87 6.01 -2.21 12.81
N LYS A 88 6.40 -1.45 11.79
CA LYS A 88 7.78 -1.33 11.26
C LYS A 88 8.89 -1.27 12.31
N LEU A 89 8.72 -0.47 13.36
CA LEU A 89 9.69 -0.35 14.47
C LEU A 89 9.33 -1.23 15.67
N SER A 90 8.26 -2.01 15.56
CA SER A 90 7.88 -3.06 16.48
C SER A 90 7.92 -4.40 15.77
N PRO A 91 8.40 -5.50 16.38
CA PRO A 91 8.44 -6.81 15.73
C PRO A 91 7.06 -7.44 15.52
N THR A 92 5.99 -6.71 15.82
CA THR A 92 4.62 -7.23 15.88
C THR A 92 3.79 -6.88 14.64
N THR A 93 2.79 -7.71 14.37
CA THR A 93 1.63 -7.38 13.54
C THR A 93 0.38 -7.34 14.42
N THR A 94 -0.51 -6.39 14.11
CA THR A 94 -1.80 -6.25 14.78
C THR A 94 -2.91 -6.66 13.83
N THR A 95 -3.72 -7.64 14.24
CA THR A 95 -4.90 -8.11 13.49
C THR A 95 -6.15 -7.46 14.06
N ILE A 96 -6.85 -6.69 13.23
CA ILE A 96 -8.05 -5.94 13.58
C ILE A 96 -9.24 -6.58 12.87
N GLU A 97 -10.31 -6.90 13.62
CA GLU A 97 -11.53 -7.46 13.07
C GLU A 97 -12.49 -6.35 12.65
N LEU A 98 -12.79 -6.26 11.33
CA LEU A 98 -13.62 -5.18 10.78
C LEU A 98 -15.01 -5.11 11.39
N THR A 99 -15.67 -6.26 11.62
CA THR A 99 -17.02 -6.29 12.21
C THR A 99 -17.05 -5.62 13.57
N LYS A 100 -16.02 -5.77 14.38
CA LYS A 100 -15.91 -5.11 15.68
C LYS A 100 -15.68 -3.60 15.57
N VAL A 101 -14.94 -3.15 14.56
CA VAL A 101 -14.81 -1.70 14.28
C VAL A 101 -16.18 -1.13 13.89
N LEU A 102 -16.94 -1.84 13.06
CA LEU A 102 -18.31 -1.43 12.71
C LEU A 102 -19.24 -1.44 13.92
N ASP A 103 -19.13 -2.46 14.78
CA ASP A 103 -19.89 -2.54 16.03
C ASP A 103 -19.57 -1.38 16.99
N TRP A 104 -18.32 -0.89 16.99
CA TRP A 104 -17.97 0.30 17.74
C TRP A 104 -18.65 1.54 17.17
N PHE A 105 -18.62 1.76 15.87
CA PHE A 105 -19.35 2.86 15.23
C PHE A 105 -20.85 2.81 15.52
N ASP A 106 -21.42 1.61 15.62
CA ASP A 106 -22.83 1.40 15.93
C ASP A 106 -23.15 1.49 17.44
N GLY A 107 -22.15 1.73 18.29
CA GLY A 107 -22.32 1.79 19.76
C GLY A 107 -22.56 0.41 20.42
N LYS A 108 -22.31 -0.68 19.71
CA LYS A 108 -22.45 -2.06 20.23
C LYS A 108 -21.17 -2.55 20.91
N LEU A 109 -20.01 -2.00 20.58
CA LEU A 109 -18.72 -2.27 21.20
C LEU A 109 -18.30 -1.03 22.02
N GLU A 110 -18.02 -1.22 23.30
CA GLU A 110 -17.68 -0.12 24.20
C GLU A 110 -16.26 0.43 23.93
N LYS A 111 -15.29 -0.46 23.76
CA LYS A 111 -13.89 -0.08 23.57
C LYS A 111 -13.43 -0.46 22.16
N LEU A 112 -12.96 0.52 21.42
CA LEU A 112 -12.49 0.31 20.05
C LEU A 112 -11.32 -0.71 19.99
N ASP A 113 -10.41 -0.68 20.97
CA ASP A 113 -9.27 -1.59 21.02
C ASP A 113 -9.66 -3.08 21.23
N ASP A 114 -10.91 -3.38 21.64
CA ASP A 114 -11.43 -4.75 21.64
C ASP A 114 -11.65 -5.30 20.22
N SER A 115 -11.52 -4.45 19.19
CA SER A 115 -11.45 -4.87 17.79
C SER A 115 -10.11 -5.55 17.43
N ILE A 116 -9.06 -5.35 18.23
CA ILE A 116 -7.80 -6.06 18.10
C ILE A 116 -7.99 -7.51 18.54
N VAL A 117 -7.89 -8.45 17.63
CA VAL A 117 -8.07 -9.88 17.90
C VAL A 117 -6.77 -10.65 18.01
N ALA A 118 -5.67 -10.07 17.51
CA ALA A 118 -4.31 -10.54 17.76
C ALA A 118 -3.31 -9.40 17.67
N GLU A 119 -2.29 -9.43 18.53
CA GLU A 119 -1.06 -8.66 18.40
C GLU A 119 0.09 -9.63 18.72
N VAL A 120 0.86 -10.02 17.70
CA VAL A 120 1.84 -11.12 17.78
C VAL A 120 3.15 -10.75 17.11
N GLU A 121 4.26 -11.25 17.66
CA GLU A 121 5.59 -11.06 17.10
C GLU A 121 5.80 -11.95 15.88
N VAL A 122 6.23 -11.34 14.78
CA VAL A 122 6.53 -12.06 13.53
C VAL A 122 7.98 -11.93 13.09
N GLY A 123 8.73 -10.98 13.62
CA GLY A 123 10.13 -10.67 13.30
C GLY A 123 10.35 -9.18 13.11
N LEU A 124 11.59 -8.78 12.86
CA LEU A 124 11.98 -7.37 12.86
C LEU A 124 11.63 -6.65 11.55
N GLY A 125 10.98 -5.51 11.70
CA GLY A 125 10.63 -4.62 10.59
C GLY A 125 9.47 -5.11 9.72
N PRO A 126 8.33 -5.57 10.29
CA PRO A 126 7.19 -5.97 9.47
C PRO A 126 6.63 -4.77 8.71
N LEU A 127 6.48 -4.89 7.36
CA LEU A 127 5.99 -3.80 6.51
C LEU A 127 4.65 -4.10 5.84
N HIS A 128 4.60 -5.04 4.90
CA HIS A 128 3.40 -5.37 4.14
C HIS A 128 3.04 -6.84 4.30
N THR A 129 1.74 -7.14 4.18
CA THR A 129 1.21 -8.49 4.35
C THR A 129 0.36 -8.87 3.14
N ALA A 130 0.62 -10.05 2.57
CA ALA A 130 -0.21 -10.70 1.55
C ALA A 130 -0.83 -11.99 2.12
N PHE A 131 -1.81 -12.57 1.41
CA PHE A 131 -2.58 -13.72 1.89
C PHE A 131 -2.71 -14.80 0.82
N ASP A 132 -2.80 -16.06 1.24
CA ASP A 132 -2.98 -17.21 0.34
C ASP A 132 -4.43 -17.69 0.20
N GLY A 133 -5.37 -17.05 0.88
CA GLY A 133 -6.78 -17.49 0.90
C GLY A 133 -7.03 -18.79 1.69
N ARG A 134 -6.00 -19.35 2.34
CA ARG A 134 -6.08 -20.58 3.15
C ARG A 134 -5.82 -20.33 4.64
N GLY A 135 -5.94 -19.07 5.06
CA GLY A 135 -5.73 -18.65 6.44
C GLY A 135 -4.29 -18.28 6.79
N ASN A 136 -3.36 -18.33 5.83
CA ASN A 136 -2.00 -17.87 6.06
C ASN A 136 -1.79 -16.45 5.51
N ALA A 137 -1.01 -15.70 6.26
CA ALA A 137 -0.49 -14.39 5.93
C ALA A 137 1.03 -14.47 5.71
N TYR A 138 1.53 -13.64 4.82
CA TYR A 138 2.94 -13.53 4.46
C TYR A 138 3.36 -12.09 4.68
N THR A 139 4.26 -11.86 5.62
CA THR A 139 4.68 -10.51 5.99
C THR A 139 6.15 -10.32 5.68
N THR A 140 6.49 -9.22 4.99
CA THR A 140 7.88 -8.82 4.76
C THR A 140 8.49 -8.30 6.05
N LEU A 141 9.70 -8.76 6.34
CA LEU A 141 10.51 -8.34 7.49
C LEU A 141 11.69 -7.52 6.99
N PHE A 142 11.50 -6.21 6.95
CA PHE A 142 12.43 -5.25 6.36
C PHE A 142 13.83 -5.29 6.98
N LEU A 143 13.92 -5.46 8.30
CA LEU A 143 15.19 -5.51 9.01
C LEU A 143 15.81 -6.92 8.99
N ASP A 144 15.00 -7.97 9.11
CA ASP A 144 15.47 -9.35 9.04
C ASP A 144 15.83 -9.81 7.63
N SER A 145 15.40 -9.09 6.60
CA SER A 145 15.56 -9.48 5.19
C SER A 145 14.93 -10.86 4.89
N GLN A 146 13.73 -11.06 5.42
CA GLN A 146 12.97 -12.31 5.31
C GLN A 146 11.51 -12.03 4.93
N ILE A 147 10.84 -13.09 4.51
CA ILE A 147 9.38 -13.20 4.53
C ILE A 147 9.02 -14.25 5.58
N VAL A 148 8.07 -13.92 6.44
CA VAL A 148 7.48 -14.86 7.39
C VAL A 148 6.09 -15.29 6.91
N LYS A 149 5.85 -16.60 6.87
CA LYS A 149 4.54 -17.21 6.70
C LYS A 149 3.96 -17.52 8.06
N TRP A 150 2.78 -17.04 8.36
CA TRP A 150 2.11 -17.27 9.64
C TRP A 150 0.60 -17.45 9.45
N ASN A 151 -0.03 -18.18 10.36
CA ASN A 151 -1.46 -18.49 10.29
C ASN A 151 -2.27 -17.55 11.18
N VAL A 152 -3.26 -16.87 10.61
CA VAL A 152 -4.05 -15.83 11.29
C VAL A 152 -4.87 -16.40 12.45
N ASP A 153 -5.56 -17.52 12.25
CA ASP A 153 -6.39 -18.13 13.31
C ASP A 153 -5.55 -18.60 14.50
N LYS A 154 -4.36 -19.18 14.20
CA LYS A 154 -3.43 -19.58 15.26
C LYS A 154 -2.86 -18.37 16.02
N ALA A 155 -2.60 -17.26 15.33
CA ALA A 155 -2.18 -16.02 15.96
C ALA A 155 -3.27 -15.48 16.91
N ILE A 156 -4.53 -15.52 16.48
CA ILE A 156 -5.67 -15.15 17.30
C ILE A 156 -5.77 -16.08 18.54
N ALA A 157 -5.64 -17.39 18.35
CA ALA A 157 -5.65 -18.35 19.46
C ALA A 157 -4.52 -18.10 20.45
N PHE A 158 -3.29 -17.85 19.94
CA PHE A 158 -2.13 -17.52 20.75
C PHE A 158 -2.34 -16.24 21.57
N HIS A 159 -2.86 -15.20 20.96
CA HIS A 159 -3.17 -13.93 21.61
C HIS A 159 -4.22 -14.12 22.73
N LYS A 160 -5.21 -14.96 22.49
CA LYS A 160 -6.24 -15.32 23.49
C LYS A 160 -5.77 -16.25 24.60
N GLY A 161 -4.49 -16.65 24.60
CA GLY A 161 -3.86 -17.40 25.70
C GLY A 161 -3.46 -18.84 25.37
N ASP A 162 -3.76 -19.39 24.20
CA ASP A 162 -3.27 -20.69 23.79
C ASP A 162 -1.79 -20.61 23.38
N LYS A 163 -0.91 -20.74 24.37
CA LYS A 163 0.54 -20.67 24.15
C LYS A 163 1.11 -21.84 23.33
N ASN A 164 0.30 -22.88 23.03
CA ASN A 164 0.66 -23.99 22.16
C ASN A 164 0.33 -23.71 20.68
N ALA A 165 -0.46 -22.68 20.38
CA ALA A 165 -0.79 -22.30 19.03
C ALA A 165 0.45 -21.71 18.32
N LYS A 166 1.15 -22.58 17.58
CA LYS A 166 2.31 -22.18 16.75
C LYS A 166 1.82 -21.48 15.48
N TYR A 167 1.75 -20.16 15.54
CA TYR A 167 1.25 -19.36 14.41
C TYR A 167 2.29 -19.14 13.31
N VAL A 168 3.57 -19.06 13.61
CA VAL A 168 4.63 -19.00 12.58
C VAL A 168 4.76 -20.37 11.94
N VAL A 169 4.64 -20.42 10.61
CA VAL A 169 4.63 -21.66 9.80
C VAL A 169 5.97 -21.85 9.11
N ASP A 170 6.51 -20.80 8.47
CA ASP A 170 7.73 -20.88 7.69
C ASP A 170 8.41 -19.50 7.58
N ARG A 171 9.69 -19.51 7.17
CA ARG A 171 10.47 -18.31 6.85
C ARG A 171 11.32 -18.56 5.64
N ILE A 172 11.49 -17.55 4.80
CA ILE A 172 12.42 -17.59 3.68
C ILE A 172 13.27 -16.33 3.66
N ASP A 173 14.58 -16.51 3.47
CA ASP A 173 15.50 -15.39 3.25
C ASP A 173 15.27 -14.80 1.86
N VAL A 174 15.25 -13.48 1.79
CA VAL A 174 15.16 -12.70 0.56
C VAL A 174 16.32 -11.70 0.48
N HIS A 175 16.36 -10.88 -0.55
CA HIS A 175 17.32 -9.78 -0.61
C HIS A 175 17.04 -8.72 0.46
N TYR A 176 17.94 -7.72 0.58
CA TYR A 176 17.87 -6.73 1.66
C TYR A 176 16.64 -5.85 1.56
N GLN A 177 16.08 -5.56 2.72
CA GLN A 177 15.01 -4.62 2.91
C GLN A 177 13.77 -4.93 2.02
N PRO A 178 13.17 -6.13 2.16
CA PRO A 178 11.92 -6.44 1.47
C PRO A 178 10.83 -5.46 1.92
N GLY A 179 10.18 -4.82 0.95
CA GLY A 179 9.11 -3.87 1.19
C GLY A 179 7.77 -4.43 0.72
N HIS A 180 7.39 -4.07 -0.50
CA HIS A 180 6.12 -4.49 -1.09
C HIS A 180 6.08 -5.97 -1.41
N ILE A 181 4.92 -6.57 -1.22
CA ILE A 181 4.64 -7.98 -1.39
C ILE A 181 3.21 -8.17 -1.88
N ASN A 182 2.98 -9.11 -2.79
CA ASN A 182 1.65 -9.50 -3.19
C ASN A 182 1.61 -10.99 -3.51
N ALA A 183 0.55 -11.67 -3.08
CA ALA A 183 0.30 -13.07 -3.46
C ALA A 183 -0.68 -13.13 -4.63
N SER A 184 -0.63 -14.22 -5.39
CA SER A 184 -1.50 -14.40 -6.55
C SER A 184 -2.98 -14.30 -6.18
N GLN A 185 -3.66 -13.32 -6.77
CA GLN A 185 -5.06 -12.96 -6.55
C GLN A 185 -5.40 -12.58 -5.09
N SER A 186 -4.42 -12.20 -4.25
CA SER A 186 -4.68 -11.89 -2.83
C SER A 186 -5.55 -10.66 -2.63
N GLU A 187 -5.61 -9.77 -3.61
CA GLU A 187 -6.51 -8.59 -3.61
C GLU A 187 -7.97 -8.96 -3.94
N THR A 188 -8.28 -10.24 -4.05
CA THR A 188 -9.61 -10.74 -4.39
C THR A 188 -10.05 -11.83 -3.41
N LYS A 189 -11.35 -12.11 -3.39
CA LYS A 189 -11.91 -13.27 -2.64
C LYS A 189 -11.47 -14.63 -3.21
N ALA A 190 -10.79 -14.63 -4.36
CA ALA A 190 -10.33 -15.82 -5.06
C ALA A 190 -8.81 -16.02 -4.96
N ALA A 191 -8.19 -15.53 -3.89
CA ALA A 191 -6.77 -15.80 -3.60
C ALA A 191 -6.48 -17.30 -3.74
N ASP A 192 -5.49 -17.66 -4.59
CA ASP A 192 -5.26 -19.06 -4.96
C ASP A 192 -4.04 -19.68 -4.27
N GLY A 193 -3.27 -18.88 -3.57
CA GLY A 193 -2.14 -19.33 -2.76
C GLY A 193 -1.03 -20.03 -3.54
N LYS A 194 -0.75 -19.62 -4.78
CA LYS A 194 0.27 -20.25 -5.62
C LYS A 194 1.58 -19.51 -5.62
N PHE A 195 1.54 -18.21 -5.84
CA PHE A 195 2.74 -17.41 -6.03
C PHE A 195 2.73 -16.17 -5.12
N LEU A 196 3.93 -15.73 -4.79
CA LEU A 196 4.19 -14.52 -4.03
C LEU A 196 5.30 -13.74 -4.73
N ALA A 197 5.09 -12.47 -4.99
CA ALA A 197 6.12 -11.56 -5.47
C ALA A 197 6.55 -10.62 -4.34
N VAL A 198 7.85 -10.36 -4.24
CA VAL A 198 8.42 -9.43 -3.27
C VAL A 198 9.44 -8.53 -3.93
N GLY A 199 9.40 -7.24 -3.60
CA GLY A 199 10.38 -6.24 -3.97
C GLY A 199 11.36 -5.95 -2.84
N CYS A 200 12.64 -6.06 -3.12
CA CYS A 200 13.73 -5.79 -2.20
C CYS A 200 14.49 -4.55 -2.64
N LYS A 201 14.81 -3.67 -1.69
CA LYS A 201 15.47 -2.40 -2.00
C LYS A 201 16.90 -2.56 -2.46
N PHE A 202 17.59 -3.63 -2.04
CA PHE A 202 18.97 -3.91 -2.38
C PHE A 202 19.21 -5.40 -2.55
N SER A 203 20.05 -5.76 -3.56
CA SER A 203 20.50 -7.14 -3.76
C SER A 203 21.58 -7.53 -2.75
N LYS A 204 21.55 -8.77 -2.27
CA LYS A 204 22.65 -9.39 -1.51
C LYS A 204 23.74 -9.84 -2.49
N ASP A 205 24.96 -9.37 -2.27
CA ASP A 205 26.19 -9.91 -2.89
C ASP A 205 26.16 -10.03 -4.42
N ARG A 206 25.31 -9.24 -5.07
CA ARG A 206 25.18 -9.21 -6.53
C ARG A 206 25.94 -8.03 -7.10
N PHE A 207 26.71 -8.26 -8.16
CA PHE A 207 27.48 -7.22 -8.85
C PHE A 207 28.46 -6.47 -7.94
N LEU A 208 29.29 -7.20 -7.22
CA LEU A 208 30.28 -6.66 -6.30
C LEU A 208 31.14 -5.49 -6.84
N PRO A 209 31.49 -5.41 -8.15
CA PRO A 209 32.23 -4.27 -8.69
C PRO A 209 31.52 -2.94 -8.60
N VAL A 210 30.18 -2.95 -8.50
CA VAL A 210 29.36 -1.73 -8.38
C VAL A 210 28.78 -1.52 -6.99
N GLY A 211 29.17 -2.36 -6.06
CA GLY A 211 28.71 -2.33 -4.68
C GLY A 211 27.72 -3.44 -4.35
N PRO A 212 27.75 -3.92 -3.10
CA PRO A 212 26.95 -5.09 -2.69
C PRO A 212 25.46 -4.81 -2.54
N LEU A 213 25.05 -3.54 -2.57
CA LEU A 213 23.67 -3.12 -2.31
C LEU A 213 22.89 -2.75 -3.57
N HIS A 214 23.48 -2.87 -4.76
CA HIS A 214 22.82 -2.58 -6.03
C HIS A 214 23.00 -3.74 -7.02
N PRO A 215 22.08 -3.90 -7.98
CA PRO A 215 20.81 -3.19 -8.15
C PRO A 215 19.75 -3.60 -7.12
N GLU A 216 18.60 -2.93 -7.18
CA GLU A 216 17.35 -3.37 -6.54
C GLU A 216 16.91 -4.73 -7.12
N ASN A 217 15.98 -5.39 -6.47
CA ASN A 217 15.66 -6.77 -6.80
C ASN A 217 14.18 -7.10 -6.63
N GLU A 218 13.66 -7.97 -7.49
CA GLU A 218 12.37 -8.64 -7.34
C GLU A 218 12.54 -10.16 -7.30
N GLN A 219 11.74 -10.83 -6.49
CA GLN A 219 11.76 -12.29 -6.34
C GLN A 219 10.36 -12.86 -6.44
N LEU A 220 10.24 -13.99 -7.15
CA LEU A 220 9.03 -14.80 -7.23
C LEU A 220 9.19 -16.06 -6.40
N ILE A 221 8.21 -16.36 -5.57
CA ILE A 221 8.24 -17.44 -4.59
C ILE A 221 7.00 -18.31 -4.78
N ASP A 222 7.17 -19.62 -4.79
CA ASP A 222 6.10 -20.60 -4.71
C ASP A 222 5.62 -20.73 -3.26
N ILE A 223 4.34 -20.53 -3.04
CA ILE A 223 3.68 -20.66 -1.74
C ILE A 223 2.58 -21.73 -1.73
N SER A 224 2.51 -22.56 -2.77
CA SER A 224 1.50 -23.60 -2.90
C SER A 224 1.62 -24.70 -1.83
N GLY A 225 2.85 -24.94 -1.36
CA GLY A 225 3.18 -25.92 -0.34
C GLY A 225 3.21 -25.35 1.08
N GLU A 226 3.66 -26.20 2.01
CA GLU A 226 3.89 -25.79 3.40
C GLU A 226 5.12 -24.87 3.51
N LYS A 227 6.17 -25.20 2.77
CA LYS A 227 7.40 -24.42 2.64
C LYS A 227 7.32 -23.44 1.48
N MET A 228 7.92 -22.27 1.68
CA MET A 228 8.14 -21.28 0.62
C MET A 228 9.38 -21.67 -0.20
N VAL A 229 9.29 -21.58 -1.53
CA VAL A 229 10.39 -21.94 -2.44
C VAL A 229 10.64 -20.81 -3.44
N LEU A 230 11.87 -20.31 -3.50
CA LEU A 230 12.28 -19.29 -4.47
C LEU A 230 12.25 -19.89 -5.89
N LEU A 231 11.50 -19.25 -6.80
CA LEU A 231 11.39 -19.67 -8.20
C LEU A 231 12.21 -18.79 -9.13
N ALA A 232 12.23 -17.49 -8.91
CA ALA A 232 12.90 -16.54 -9.77
C ALA A 232 13.44 -15.36 -8.97
N ASP A 233 14.51 -14.78 -9.46
CA ASP A 233 15.26 -13.72 -8.81
C ASP A 233 15.84 -12.80 -9.90
N HIS A 234 15.32 -11.58 -10.00
CA HIS A 234 15.68 -10.63 -11.05
C HIS A 234 16.16 -9.30 -10.48
N PRO A 235 17.32 -8.82 -10.93
CA PRO A 235 17.74 -7.44 -10.68
C PRO A 235 16.84 -6.47 -11.47
N VAL A 236 16.43 -5.40 -10.80
CA VAL A 236 15.62 -4.34 -11.40
C VAL A 236 16.30 -2.99 -11.22
N ARG A 237 15.88 -2.00 -11.99
CA ARG A 237 16.31 -0.61 -11.83
C ARG A 237 15.19 0.22 -11.24
N GLY A 238 15.52 0.97 -10.22
CA GLY A 238 14.56 1.68 -9.39
C GLY A 238 13.92 0.75 -8.37
N GLU A 239 13.55 1.29 -7.24
CA GLU A 239 12.93 0.55 -6.16
C GLU A 239 11.61 -0.09 -6.63
N PRO A 240 11.49 -1.44 -6.61
CA PRO A 240 10.25 -2.10 -6.99
C PRO A 240 9.17 -1.76 -5.96
N HIS A 241 8.10 -1.14 -6.44
CA HIS A 241 7.04 -0.57 -5.61
C HIS A 241 5.71 -1.11 -6.06
N ASP A 242 5.16 -2.01 -5.29
CA ASP A 242 3.91 -2.70 -5.51
C ASP A 242 3.96 -3.79 -6.59
N PHE A 243 3.13 -4.80 -6.39
CA PHE A 243 2.96 -5.95 -7.27
C PHE A 243 1.51 -6.35 -7.30
N ILE A 244 1.03 -6.79 -8.46
CA ILE A 244 -0.27 -7.43 -8.59
C ILE A 244 -0.11 -8.69 -9.44
N ILE A 245 -0.50 -9.84 -8.89
CA ILE A 245 -0.49 -11.12 -9.60
C ILE A 245 -1.91 -11.61 -9.77
N PHE A 246 -2.37 -11.68 -11.00
CA PHE A 246 -3.70 -12.17 -11.33
C PHE A 246 -3.69 -13.04 -12.61
N LYS A 247 -4.70 -13.86 -12.79
CA LYS A 247 -4.82 -14.73 -13.96
C LYS A 247 -5.09 -13.91 -15.22
N ARG A 248 -4.43 -14.26 -16.30
CA ARG A 248 -4.58 -13.59 -17.58
C ARG A 248 -6.03 -13.60 -18.11
N ASP A 249 -6.76 -14.68 -17.88
CA ASP A 249 -8.14 -14.87 -18.36
C ASP A 249 -9.16 -13.95 -17.65
N ILE A 250 -8.85 -13.42 -16.48
CA ILE A 250 -9.72 -12.45 -15.80
C ILE A 250 -9.44 -11.00 -16.21
N ILE A 251 -8.32 -10.76 -16.90
CA ILE A 251 -7.99 -9.42 -17.38
C ILE A 251 -8.83 -9.11 -18.61
N LYS A 252 -9.66 -8.10 -18.46
CA LYS A 252 -10.34 -7.48 -19.60
C LYS A 252 -9.76 -6.08 -19.77
N THR A 253 -8.84 -5.94 -20.70
CA THR A 253 -8.32 -4.63 -21.05
C THR A 253 -9.47 -3.77 -21.55
N LYS A 254 -9.64 -2.61 -20.99
CA LYS A 254 -10.61 -1.62 -21.43
C LYS A 254 -9.84 -0.32 -21.64
N GLN A 255 -9.94 0.21 -22.85
CA GLN A 255 -9.52 1.57 -23.11
C GLN A 255 -10.50 2.49 -22.36
N VAL A 256 -10.02 3.20 -21.36
CA VAL A 256 -10.87 4.05 -20.50
C VAL A 256 -11.18 5.37 -21.20
N TYR A 257 -10.20 5.87 -21.98
CA TYR A 257 -10.33 7.10 -22.75
C TYR A 257 -10.10 6.81 -24.23
N ASP A 258 -10.99 7.27 -25.09
CA ASP A 258 -10.76 7.28 -26.52
C ASP A 258 -9.83 8.46 -26.84
N LEU A 259 -8.80 8.22 -27.65
CA LEU A 259 -7.93 9.31 -28.15
C LEU A 259 -8.75 10.36 -28.92
N ASP A 260 -9.86 9.95 -29.52
CA ASP A 260 -10.78 10.82 -30.24
C ASP A 260 -11.64 11.71 -29.32
N GLU A 261 -11.80 11.34 -28.05
CA GLU A 261 -12.53 12.15 -27.08
C GLU A 261 -11.75 13.39 -26.62
N SER A 262 -10.42 13.39 -26.75
CA SER A 262 -9.59 14.54 -26.43
C SER A 262 -9.16 15.27 -27.70
N PRO A 263 -9.70 16.44 -28.00
CA PRO A 263 -9.31 17.20 -29.20
C PRO A 263 -7.87 17.71 -29.15
N LEU A 264 -7.22 17.63 -27.98
CA LEU A 264 -5.83 18.05 -27.77
C LEU A 264 -4.84 16.90 -27.94
N ALA A 265 -5.30 15.64 -27.81
CA ALA A 265 -4.44 14.47 -27.94
C ALA A 265 -3.85 14.36 -29.35
N ILE A 266 -2.59 13.99 -29.45
CA ILE A 266 -1.91 13.67 -30.71
C ILE A 266 -1.87 12.15 -30.87
N LYS A 267 -2.04 11.66 -32.10
CA LYS A 267 -2.15 10.23 -32.42
C LYS A 267 -0.85 9.63 -32.94
N ASP A 268 0.08 10.47 -33.35
CA ASP A 268 1.40 10.08 -33.87
C ASP A 268 2.50 10.87 -33.16
N ALA A 269 3.60 10.22 -32.83
CA ALA A 269 4.81 10.85 -32.28
C ALA A 269 5.37 11.97 -33.18
N LYS A 270 5.10 11.91 -34.49
CA LYS A 270 5.49 12.95 -35.46
C LYS A 270 4.74 14.28 -35.28
N GLU A 271 3.61 14.26 -34.60
CA GLU A 271 2.83 15.48 -34.30
C GLU A 271 3.38 16.19 -33.03
N SER A 272 4.41 15.65 -32.39
CA SER A 272 5.06 16.26 -31.25
C SER A 272 5.77 17.54 -31.60
N GLY A 273 5.78 18.50 -30.69
CA GLY A 273 6.45 19.77 -30.93
C GLY A 273 6.17 20.82 -29.88
N VAL A 274 6.85 21.94 -30.03
CA VAL A 274 6.65 23.14 -29.22
C VAL A 274 6.00 24.23 -30.10
N PHE A 275 4.76 24.55 -29.76
CA PHE A 275 3.96 25.50 -30.50
C PHE A 275 3.83 26.79 -29.69
N ARG A 276 4.31 27.91 -30.25
CA ARG A 276 4.37 29.19 -29.56
C ARG A 276 3.44 30.22 -30.18
N ASN A 277 2.66 30.88 -29.37
CA ASN A 277 1.90 32.08 -29.72
C ASN A 277 2.14 33.16 -28.64
N GLY A 278 3.08 34.06 -28.92
CA GLY A 278 3.53 35.03 -27.95
C GLY A 278 4.17 34.36 -26.71
N LYS A 279 3.59 34.61 -25.55
CA LYS A 279 3.99 33.98 -24.28
C LYS A 279 3.30 32.64 -24.01
N LYS A 280 2.25 32.30 -24.76
CA LYS A 280 1.58 31.03 -24.64
C LYS A 280 2.32 29.98 -25.44
N VAL A 281 2.73 28.89 -24.76
CA VAL A 281 3.51 27.80 -25.35
C VAL A 281 2.76 26.50 -25.09
N THR A 282 2.40 25.79 -26.16
CA THR A 282 1.85 24.44 -26.06
C THR A 282 2.92 23.43 -26.46
N VAL A 283 3.28 22.55 -25.53
CA VAL A 283 4.19 21.43 -25.78
C VAL A 283 3.36 20.18 -25.92
N LYS A 284 3.41 19.55 -27.08
CA LYS A 284 2.75 18.26 -27.35
C LYS A 284 3.80 17.17 -27.47
N LEU A 285 3.67 16.09 -26.72
CA LEU A 285 4.52 14.91 -26.85
C LEU A 285 3.75 13.65 -26.55
N THR A 286 4.27 12.53 -27.04
CA THR A 286 3.72 11.21 -26.74
C THR A 286 4.66 10.44 -25.82
N SER A 287 4.08 9.55 -25.01
CA SER A 287 4.81 8.45 -24.36
C SER A 287 4.42 7.13 -25.02
N GLN A 288 5.43 6.33 -25.29
CA GLN A 288 5.28 4.93 -25.70
C GLN A 288 6.48 4.19 -25.15
N ALA A 289 6.24 3.27 -24.20
CA ALA A 289 7.34 2.63 -23.49
C ALA A 289 8.40 2.03 -24.41
N PRO A 290 9.69 2.25 -24.15
CA PRO A 290 10.29 2.94 -23.00
C PRO A 290 10.66 4.42 -23.28
N ALA A 291 10.04 5.12 -24.22
CA ALA A 291 10.48 6.44 -24.69
C ALA A 291 9.38 7.49 -24.74
N PHE A 292 9.80 8.75 -24.64
CA PHE A 292 9.01 9.90 -25.04
C PHE A 292 9.39 10.32 -26.47
N SER A 293 8.43 10.89 -27.21
CA SER A 293 8.67 11.40 -28.56
C SER A 293 9.65 12.58 -28.62
N MET A 294 9.84 13.26 -27.49
CA MET A 294 10.82 14.35 -27.34
C MET A 294 11.61 14.11 -26.05
N ARG A 295 12.94 14.19 -26.12
CA ARG A 295 13.82 14.05 -24.95
C ARG A 295 13.94 15.35 -24.15
N GLU A 296 13.82 16.48 -24.84
CA GLU A 296 13.97 17.81 -24.27
C GLU A 296 13.13 18.83 -25.04
N PHE A 297 12.74 19.89 -24.40
CA PHE A 297 12.16 21.08 -25.04
C PHE A 297 12.55 22.33 -24.26
N THR A 298 12.52 23.48 -24.96
CA THR A 298 12.94 24.76 -24.37
C THR A 298 11.76 25.72 -24.26
N VAL A 299 11.64 26.35 -23.10
CA VAL A 299 10.71 27.45 -22.82
C VAL A 299 11.46 28.65 -22.25
N LYS A 300 10.89 29.84 -22.32
CA LYS A 300 11.49 31.07 -21.79
C LYS A 300 10.91 31.43 -20.44
N LYS A 301 11.70 32.08 -19.60
CA LYS A 301 11.17 32.64 -18.34
C LYS A 301 10.02 33.60 -18.64
N GLY A 302 8.88 33.36 -18.03
CA GLY A 302 7.65 34.15 -18.20
C GLY A 302 6.71 33.62 -19.27
N ASP A 303 7.01 32.47 -19.89
CA ASP A 303 6.06 31.74 -20.73
C ASP A 303 4.95 31.09 -19.87
N GLU A 304 3.74 31.09 -20.41
CA GLU A 304 2.60 30.27 -19.94
C GLU A 304 2.61 28.97 -20.73
N VAL A 305 2.98 27.87 -20.06
CA VAL A 305 3.22 26.58 -20.72
C VAL A 305 2.04 25.64 -20.49
N THR A 306 1.46 25.13 -21.59
CA THR A 306 0.52 24.01 -21.57
C THR A 306 1.24 22.77 -22.08
N LEU A 307 1.37 21.75 -21.24
CA LEU A 307 1.94 20.45 -21.61
C LEU A 307 0.81 19.47 -21.92
N ILE A 308 0.83 18.90 -23.10
CA ILE A 308 -0.09 17.84 -23.55
C ILE A 308 0.73 16.58 -23.77
N LEU A 309 0.57 15.62 -22.85
CA LEU A 309 1.20 14.29 -22.92
C LEU A 309 0.13 13.27 -23.33
N THR A 310 0.35 12.59 -24.45
CA THR A 310 -0.54 11.52 -24.92
C THR A 310 0.18 10.18 -24.78
N ASN A 311 -0.41 9.24 -24.04
CA ASN A 311 0.08 7.87 -23.98
C ASN A 311 -0.43 7.08 -25.18
N LEU A 312 0.50 6.51 -25.97
CA LEU A 312 0.20 5.68 -27.15
C LEU A 312 0.37 4.18 -26.87
N ASP A 313 0.72 3.78 -25.65
CA ASP A 313 0.79 2.36 -25.29
C ASP A 313 -0.61 1.73 -25.30
N LYS A 314 -0.69 0.50 -25.81
CA LYS A 314 -1.93 -0.28 -25.94
C LYS A 314 -2.07 -1.30 -24.81
#